data_e2dffdfc0befbebd1053943e3a836458
#
_entry.id   e2dffdfc0befbebd1053943e3a836458
#
_cell.length_a   1.000
_cell.length_b   1.000
_cell.length_c   1.000
_cell.angle_alpha   90.00
_cell.angle_beta   90.00
_cell.angle_gamma   90.00
#
_symmetry.space_group_name_H-M   'P 1'
#
loop_
_entity.id
_entity.type
_entity.pdbx_description
1 polymer ?
#
loop_
_entity_poly.entity_id
_entity_poly.type
_entity_poly.pdbx_seq_one_letter_code
_entity_poly.pdbx_strand_id
1 'polypeptide(L)'
;MTRLHLAFECQGKRCGATLDNAPGTTGLLLISGGNEIRAGAFNGQARLGAEIAGAGFPVFRFDRRGIGDSEGENRGFRKSRKDIAAALLAFRAIAPQVERVVGFGNCDASSALMLASGAGCDALVLSNPWTIEDDEDDAPPPSAIRSRYAEKLKNPRELMRLVSGKVDLKKLARGLLRAGRTHSASSSLAEGMRAGLAEFAGDAIILLAEGDRTAQVFVERWDADDARIMRCPGADHAYSSEEARAWLRQQILKLLRAQRVK
;
A
#
# COMPACT_ATOMS: atom_id res chain seq x y z
N MET A 1 -17.72 18.12 -7.47
CA MET A 1 -16.42 17.51 -7.81
C MET A 1 -16.26 17.49 -9.33
N THR A 2 -15.14 17.94 -9.86
CA THR A 2 -14.81 17.88 -11.29
C THR A 2 -13.60 16.99 -11.46
N ARG A 3 -13.67 16.02 -12.38
CA ARG A 3 -12.56 15.14 -12.73
C ARG A 3 -11.86 15.65 -13.99
N LEU A 4 -10.56 15.91 -13.88
CA LEU A 4 -9.71 16.40 -14.99
C LEU A 4 -8.69 15.31 -15.35
N HIS A 5 -8.63 14.97 -16.64
CA HIS A 5 -7.57 14.13 -17.19
C HIS A 5 -6.47 15.05 -17.72
N LEU A 6 -5.24 14.80 -17.36
CA LEU A 6 -4.11 15.67 -17.67
C LEU A 6 -2.83 14.86 -17.84
N ALA A 7 -1.78 15.53 -18.27
CA ALA A 7 -0.44 14.97 -18.31
C ALA A 7 0.55 15.93 -17.67
N PHE A 8 1.64 15.39 -17.16
CA PHE A 8 2.77 16.15 -16.64
C PHE A 8 4.08 15.53 -17.14
N GLU A 9 5.19 16.21 -16.94
CA GLU A 9 6.49 15.75 -17.36
C GLU A 9 7.30 15.17 -16.19
N CYS A 10 7.94 14.03 -16.42
CA CYS A 10 8.92 13.44 -15.53
C CYS A 10 10.17 13.04 -16.33
N GLN A 11 11.28 13.72 -16.12
CA GLN A 11 12.55 13.45 -16.80
C GLN A 11 12.44 13.39 -18.34
N GLY A 12 11.75 14.36 -18.96
CA GLY A 12 11.53 14.42 -20.41
C GLY A 12 10.55 13.36 -20.93
N LYS A 13 9.77 12.71 -20.05
CA LYS A 13 8.73 11.75 -20.42
C LYS A 13 7.37 12.24 -19.95
N ARG A 14 6.39 12.16 -20.84
CA ARG A 14 5.02 12.52 -20.56
C ARG A 14 4.37 11.43 -19.71
N CYS A 15 3.76 11.81 -18.59
CA CYS A 15 3.07 10.93 -17.67
C CYS A 15 1.58 11.28 -17.59
N GLY A 16 0.71 10.27 -17.65
CA GLY A 16 -0.72 10.44 -17.53
C GLY A 16 -1.16 10.62 -16.08
N ALA A 17 -2.10 11.55 -15.83
CA ALA A 17 -2.64 11.79 -14.52
C ALA A 17 -4.14 12.11 -14.54
N THR A 18 -4.75 12.10 -13.34
CA THR A 18 -6.14 12.50 -13.12
C THR A 18 -6.22 13.28 -11.81
N LEU A 19 -6.80 14.47 -11.88
CA LEU A 19 -7.17 15.27 -10.72
C LEU A 19 -8.68 15.15 -10.46
N ASP A 20 -9.05 14.63 -9.31
CA ASP A 20 -10.39 14.77 -8.76
C ASP A 20 -10.39 16.04 -7.91
N ASN A 21 -10.86 17.16 -8.49
CA ASN A 21 -10.74 18.49 -7.90
C ASN A 21 -11.74 18.73 -6.75
N ALA A 22 -11.26 19.40 -5.70
CA ALA A 22 -12.02 19.82 -4.54
C ALA A 22 -11.42 21.11 -3.93
N PRO A 23 -12.15 21.87 -3.10
CA PRO A 23 -11.71 23.18 -2.62
C PRO A 23 -10.70 23.14 -1.47
N GLY A 24 -10.42 21.97 -0.88
CA GLY A 24 -9.56 21.86 0.30
C GLY A 24 -8.11 22.23 0.04
N THR A 25 -7.43 22.72 1.08
CA THR A 25 -6.01 23.09 1.06
C THR A 25 -5.08 21.92 1.38
N THR A 26 -5.62 20.79 1.84
CA THR A 26 -4.90 19.52 2.02
C THR A 26 -5.35 18.54 0.92
N GLY A 27 -4.40 18.01 0.15
CA GLY A 27 -4.67 17.08 -0.94
C GLY A 27 -4.13 15.68 -0.69
N LEU A 28 -4.62 14.69 -1.45
CA LEU A 28 -4.16 13.32 -1.47
C LEU A 28 -3.41 13.04 -2.79
N LEU A 29 -2.13 12.66 -2.69
CA LEU A 29 -1.38 12.09 -3.81
C LEU A 29 -1.46 10.57 -3.71
N LEU A 30 -2.12 9.94 -4.68
CA LEU A 30 -2.35 8.52 -4.70
C LEU A 30 -1.41 7.84 -5.71
N ILE A 31 -0.55 6.96 -5.20
CA ILE A 31 0.46 6.22 -5.96
C ILE A 31 -0.03 4.79 -6.17
N SER A 32 -0.11 4.35 -7.43
CA SER A 32 -0.48 2.97 -7.78
C SER A 32 0.69 2.01 -7.56
N GLY A 33 0.41 0.84 -7.00
CA GLY A 33 1.37 -0.23 -6.79
C GLY A 33 1.51 -1.15 -8.01
N GLY A 34 2.54 -1.99 -8.01
CA GLY A 34 2.79 -2.97 -9.06
C GLY A 34 2.83 -2.35 -10.45
N ASN A 35 2.13 -2.99 -11.37
CA ASN A 35 1.91 -2.50 -12.73
C ASN A 35 0.50 -1.92 -12.92
N GLU A 36 -0.16 -1.53 -11.83
CA GLU A 36 -1.48 -0.93 -11.90
C GLU A 36 -1.47 0.48 -12.48
N ILE A 37 -2.45 0.77 -13.31
CA ILE A 37 -2.74 2.12 -13.78
C ILE A 37 -3.38 2.95 -12.65
N ARG A 38 -3.41 4.26 -12.80
CA ARG A 38 -3.97 5.23 -11.84
C ARG A 38 -5.45 5.02 -11.45
N ALA A 39 -6.18 4.14 -12.16
CA ALA A 39 -7.53 3.74 -11.80
C ALA A 39 -7.55 2.68 -10.70
N GLY A 40 -6.47 1.91 -10.56
CA GLY A 40 -6.34 0.77 -9.68
C GLY A 40 -7.16 -0.45 -10.13
N ALA A 41 -6.93 -1.58 -9.46
CA ALA A 41 -7.71 -2.79 -9.70
C ALA A 41 -9.21 -2.51 -9.54
N PHE A 42 -10.01 -2.98 -10.51
CA PHE A 42 -11.47 -2.79 -10.54
C PHE A 42 -11.94 -1.34 -10.36
N ASN A 43 -11.14 -0.36 -10.79
CA ASN A 43 -11.34 1.07 -10.57
C ASN A 43 -11.38 1.48 -9.08
N GLY A 44 -10.77 0.70 -8.19
CA GLY A 44 -10.81 0.93 -6.75
C GLY A 44 -10.20 2.27 -6.34
N GLN A 45 -9.04 2.62 -6.90
CA GLN A 45 -8.38 3.91 -6.63
C GLN A 45 -9.16 5.09 -7.22
N ALA A 46 -9.80 4.90 -8.39
CA ALA A 46 -10.63 5.94 -9.00
C ALA A 46 -11.91 6.23 -8.19
N ARG A 47 -12.50 5.21 -7.56
CA ARG A 47 -13.64 5.38 -6.63
C ARG A 47 -13.20 6.05 -5.34
N LEU A 48 -12.13 5.55 -4.72
CA LEU A 48 -11.57 6.15 -3.50
C LEU A 48 -11.25 7.63 -3.72
N GLY A 49 -10.59 7.98 -4.83
CA GLY A 49 -10.30 9.36 -5.19
C GLY A 49 -11.56 10.23 -5.30
N ALA A 50 -12.62 9.72 -5.94
CA ALA A 50 -13.90 10.40 -6.03
C ALA A 50 -14.56 10.64 -4.66
N GLU A 51 -14.52 9.64 -3.78
CA GLU A 51 -15.09 9.72 -2.43
C GLU A 51 -14.32 10.71 -1.54
N ILE A 52 -12.98 10.71 -1.60
CA ILE A 52 -12.13 11.66 -0.88
C ILE A 52 -12.34 13.09 -1.41
N ALA A 53 -12.42 13.26 -2.73
CA ALA A 53 -12.72 14.57 -3.33
C ALA A 53 -14.13 15.04 -2.99
N GLY A 54 -15.11 14.14 -2.93
CA GLY A 54 -16.46 14.43 -2.42
C GLY A 54 -16.49 14.90 -0.96
N ALA A 55 -15.52 14.49 -0.15
CA ALA A 55 -15.31 14.95 1.22
C ALA A 55 -14.54 16.29 1.32
N GLY A 56 -14.21 16.91 0.18
CA GLY A 56 -13.59 18.23 0.09
C GLY A 56 -12.08 18.25 -0.04
N PHE A 57 -11.42 17.12 -0.25
CA PHE A 57 -9.96 17.02 -0.39
C PHE A 57 -9.59 16.69 -1.84
N PRO A 58 -8.85 17.55 -2.57
CA PRO A 58 -8.43 17.25 -3.93
C PRO A 58 -7.53 16.01 -3.96
N VAL A 59 -7.70 15.16 -5.00
CA VAL A 59 -6.96 13.91 -5.15
C VAL A 59 -6.26 13.87 -6.50
N PHE A 60 -4.95 13.71 -6.49
CA PHE A 60 -4.14 13.53 -7.69
C PHE A 60 -3.68 12.07 -7.79
N ARG A 61 -3.97 11.43 -8.93
CA ARG A 61 -3.58 10.05 -9.26
C ARG A 61 -2.81 10.06 -10.56
N PHE A 62 -1.77 9.25 -10.68
CA PHE A 62 -0.93 9.24 -11.87
C PHE A 62 -0.42 7.84 -12.20
N ASP A 63 -0.07 7.64 -13.47
CA ASP A 63 0.66 6.47 -13.93
C ASP A 63 2.17 6.76 -13.87
N ARG A 64 2.93 5.87 -13.25
CA ARG A 64 4.39 5.95 -13.24
C ARG A 64 4.94 5.75 -14.66
N ARG A 65 6.14 6.22 -14.95
CA ARG A 65 6.77 6.00 -16.27
C ARG A 65 6.74 4.52 -16.67
N GLY A 66 6.34 4.25 -17.92
CA GLY A 66 6.19 2.91 -18.49
C GLY A 66 4.97 2.14 -18.00
N ILE A 67 4.03 2.80 -17.30
CA ILE A 67 2.74 2.22 -16.88
C ILE A 67 1.60 3.00 -17.52
N GLY A 68 0.56 2.30 -17.93
CA GLY A 68 -0.68 2.88 -18.47
C GLY A 68 -0.42 3.83 -19.64
N ASP A 69 -0.87 5.10 -19.49
CA ASP A 69 -0.71 6.14 -20.51
C ASP A 69 0.62 6.90 -20.40
N SER A 70 1.53 6.49 -19.52
CA SER A 70 2.80 7.17 -19.29
C SER A 70 3.90 6.61 -20.17
N GLU A 71 4.66 7.53 -20.80
CA GLU A 71 5.84 7.19 -21.58
C GLU A 71 7.01 6.70 -20.70
N GLY A 72 8.03 6.18 -21.35
CA GLY A 72 9.29 5.78 -20.72
C GLY A 72 9.32 4.32 -20.34
N GLU A 73 10.19 3.98 -19.40
CA GLU A 73 10.45 2.63 -18.96
C GLU A 73 10.00 2.45 -17.50
N ASN A 74 9.30 1.34 -17.22
CA ASN A 74 9.00 0.92 -15.87
C ASN A 74 10.29 0.39 -15.20
N ARG A 75 10.79 1.13 -14.21
CA ARG A 75 12.00 0.77 -13.47
C ARG A 75 11.72 0.17 -12.10
N GLY A 76 10.49 -0.24 -11.87
CA GLY A 76 10.02 -0.78 -10.59
C GLY A 76 9.90 0.28 -9.49
N PHE A 77 9.31 -0.13 -8.37
CA PHE A 77 8.98 0.77 -7.27
C PHE A 77 10.22 1.38 -6.58
N ARG A 78 11.33 0.66 -6.50
CA ARG A 78 12.58 1.14 -5.88
C ARG A 78 13.16 2.38 -6.56
N LYS A 79 12.80 2.63 -7.82
CA LYS A 79 13.28 3.77 -8.63
C LYS A 79 12.20 4.81 -8.93
N SER A 80 11.03 4.73 -8.30
CA SER A 80 9.88 5.61 -8.56
C SER A 80 9.91 6.94 -7.80
N ARG A 81 10.92 7.21 -6.96
CA ARG A 81 11.05 8.49 -6.22
C ARG A 81 10.87 9.72 -7.12
N LYS A 82 11.48 9.70 -8.33
CA LYS A 82 11.41 10.84 -9.26
C LYS A 82 10.01 11.00 -9.87
N ASP A 83 9.31 9.89 -10.11
CA ASP A 83 7.93 9.90 -10.61
C ASP A 83 6.99 10.51 -9.57
N ILE A 84 7.13 10.09 -8.30
CA ILE A 84 6.35 10.62 -7.17
C ILE A 84 6.61 12.11 -6.97
N ALA A 85 7.87 12.53 -6.97
CA ALA A 85 8.24 13.95 -6.79
C ALA A 85 7.71 14.82 -7.95
N ALA A 86 7.80 14.35 -9.21
CA ALA A 86 7.27 15.06 -10.37
C ALA A 86 5.74 15.17 -10.32
N ALA A 87 5.05 14.10 -9.92
CA ALA A 87 3.60 14.11 -9.72
C ALA A 87 3.17 15.08 -8.60
N LEU A 88 3.92 15.13 -7.49
CA LEU A 88 3.68 16.09 -6.41
C LEU A 88 3.80 17.54 -6.88
N LEU A 89 4.85 17.86 -7.65
CA LEU A 89 5.04 19.18 -8.24
C LEU A 89 3.89 19.54 -9.20
N ALA A 90 3.49 18.60 -10.06
CA ALA A 90 2.37 18.79 -10.98
C ALA A 90 1.05 18.98 -10.21
N PHE A 91 0.81 18.25 -9.14
CA PHE A 91 -0.37 18.41 -8.30
C PHE A 91 -0.45 19.82 -7.71
N ARG A 92 0.64 20.30 -7.10
CA ARG A 92 0.71 21.66 -6.52
C ARG A 92 0.56 22.75 -7.60
N ALA A 93 1.08 22.53 -8.80
CA ALA A 93 0.97 23.50 -9.90
C ALA A 93 -0.48 23.60 -10.44
N ILE A 94 -1.21 22.49 -10.52
CA ILE A 94 -2.58 22.44 -11.08
C ILE A 94 -3.64 22.79 -10.03
N ALA A 95 -3.37 22.49 -8.75
CA ALA A 95 -4.23 22.80 -7.64
C ALA A 95 -3.51 23.74 -6.64
N PRO A 96 -3.30 25.01 -6.99
CA PRO A 96 -2.46 25.94 -6.22
C PRO A 96 -2.97 26.23 -4.82
N GLN A 97 -4.24 25.92 -4.53
CA GLN A 97 -4.80 25.99 -3.16
C GLN A 97 -4.25 24.90 -2.25
N VAL A 98 -3.58 23.84 -2.79
CA VAL A 98 -3.07 22.72 -2.00
C VAL A 98 -1.74 23.12 -1.34
N GLU A 99 -1.77 23.31 -0.04
CA GLU A 99 -0.62 23.66 0.79
C GLU A 99 0.06 22.43 1.36
N ARG A 100 -0.71 21.40 1.71
CA ARG A 100 -0.20 20.13 2.28
C ARG A 100 -0.68 18.93 1.48
N VAL A 101 0.19 17.96 1.31
CA VAL A 101 -0.11 16.73 0.55
C VAL A 101 0.17 15.50 1.38
N VAL A 102 -0.86 14.66 1.54
CA VAL A 102 -0.74 13.32 2.09
C VAL A 102 -0.44 12.34 0.96
N GLY A 103 0.65 11.60 1.05
CA GLY A 103 0.97 10.51 0.12
C GLY A 103 0.27 9.22 0.55
N PHE A 104 -0.47 8.58 -0.36
CA PHE A 104 -1.03 7.25 -0.15
C PHE A 104 -0.44 6.24 -1.14
N GLY A 105 0.02 5.11 -0.63
CA GLY A 105 0.42 3.95 -1.41
C GLY A 105 -0.16 2.65 -0.84
N ASN A 106 -0.39 1.67 -1.71
CA ASN A 106 -0.68 0.30 -1.31
C ASN A 106 0.38 -0.63 -1.91
N CYS A 107 0.75 -1.70 -1.20
CA CYS A 107 1.74 -2.65 -1.66
C CYS A 107 3.14 -2.01 -1.86
N ASP A 108 3.76 -2.22 -3.03
CA ASP A 108 5.07 -1.68 -3.40
C ASP A 108 5.09 -0.15 -3.51
N ALA A 109 3.94 0.50 -3.73
CA ALA A 109 3.84 1.95 -3.68
C ALA A 109 4.04 2.50 -2.26
N SER A 110 3.59 1.78 -1.22
CA SER A 110 3.93 2.09 0.17
C SER A 110 5.43 1.99 0.41
N SER A 111 6.05 0.92 -0.06
CA SER A 111 7.50 0.70 0.06
C SER A 111 8.29 1.76 -0.69
N ALA A 112 7.79 2.20 -1.86
CA ALA A 112 8.39 3.31 -2.62
C ALA A 112 8.37 4.63 -1.84
N LEU A 113 7.25 4.95 -1.17
CA LEU A 113 7.14 6.13 -0.31
C LEU A 113 8.09 6.04 0.90
N MET A 114 8.19 4.86 1.53
CA MET A 114 9.11 4.64 2.66
C MET A 114 10.57 4.82 2.22
N LEU A 115 11.00 4.13 1.15
CA LEU A 115 12.35 4.22 0.59
C LEU A 115 12.73 5.65 0.14
N ALA A 116 11.74 6.44 -0.24
CA ALA A 116 11.94 7.81 -0.73
C ALA A 116 11.79 8.88 0.37
N SER A 117 11.72 8.49 1.65
CA SER A 117 11.48 9.42 2.77
C SER A 117 10.28 10.34 2.49
N GLY A 118 9.17 9.74 2.01
CA GLY A 118 7.93 10.44 1.64
C GLY A 118 7.96 11.21 0.32
N ALA A 119 9.09 11.27 -0.40
CA ALA A 119 9.27 11.96 -1.68
C ALA A 119 8.76 13.43 -1.71
N GLY A 120 8.74 14.11 -0.56
CA GLY A 120 8.29 15.49 -0.41
C GLY A 120 6.83 15.66 -0.02
N CYS A 121 6.09 14.59 0.25
CA CYS A 121 4.77 14.63 0.90
C CYS A 121 4.89 15.11 2.35
N ASP A 122 3.82 15.71 2.88
CA ASP A 122 3.77 16.25 4.25
C ASP A 122 3.35 15.19 5.28
N ALA A 123 2.59 14.20 4.86
CA ALA A 123 2.22 13.04 5.68
C ALA A 123 2.02 11.79 4.79
N LEU A 124 2.01 10.59 5.40
CA LEU A 124 1.96 9.31 4.68
C LEU A 124 0.88 8.37 5.21
N VAL A 125 0.15 7.75 4.29
CA VAL A 125 -0.67 6.57 4.53
C VAL A 125 -0.06 5.40 3.77
N LEU A 126 0.49 4.45 4.50
CA LEU A 126 1.27 3.32 3.98
C LEU A 126 0.46 2.04 4.15
N SER A 127 -0.18 1.56 3.08
CA SER A 127 -1.04 0.38 3.14
C SER A 127 -0.29 -0.87 2.67
N ASN A 128 -0.36 -1.95 3.44
CA ASN A 128 0.22 -3.27 3.12
C ASN A 128 1.63 -3.19 2.51
N PRO A 129 2.64 -2.58 3.17
CA PRO A 129 3.94 -2.34 2.54
C PRO A 129 4.59 -3.65 2.08
N TRP A 130 5.14 -3.66 0.86
CA TRP A 130 5.80 -4.80 0.25
C TRP A 130 7.23 -4.94 0.77
N THR A 131 7.54 -6.09 1.39
CA THR A 131 8.90 -6.39 1.92
C THR A 131 9.50 -7.66 1.33
N ILE A 132 8.85 -8.28 0.32
CA ILE A 132 9.32 -9.52 -0.30
C ILE A 132 10.41 -9.17 -1.32
N GLU A 133 11.55 -9.85 -1.26
CA GLU A 133 12.64 -9.70 -2.23
C GLU A 133 12.47 -10.68 -3.39
N ASP A 134 12.99 -10.31 -4.58
CA ASP A 134 12.78 -11.05 -5.83
C ASP A 134 13.39 -12.48 -5.82
N ASP A 135 14.36 -12.71 -4.92
CA ASP A 135 15.03 -14.01 -4.76
C ASP A 135 14.33 -14.95 -3.76
N GLU A 136 13.21 -14.53 -3.19
CA GLU A 136 12.50 -15.35 -2.20
C GLU A 136 11.45 -16.23 -2.86
N ASP A 137 11.59 -17.53 -2.62
CA ASP A 137 10.64 -18.58 -3.01
C ASP A 137 9.18 -18.14 -2.74
N ASP A 138 8.28 -18.43 -3.68
CA ASP A 138 6.83 -18.20 -3.63
C ASP A 138 6.10 -18.91 -2.46
N ALA A 139 6.85 -19.41 -1.48
CA ALA A 139 6.30 -20.11 -0.31
C ALA A 139 5.50 -19.16 0.59
N PRO A 140 4.31 -19.56 1.04
CA PRO A 140 3.53 -18.77 1.98
C PRO A 140 4.32 -18.50 3.26
N PRO A 141 4.22 -17.27 3.84
CA PRO A 141 4.91 -16.97 5.09
C PRO A 141 4.45 -17.89 6.22
N PRO A 142 5.29 -18.16 7.23
CA PRO A 142 4.96 -19.03 8.37
C PRO A 142 3.69 -18.63 9.09
N SER A 143 3.37 -17.33 9.19
CA SER A 143 2.13 -16.82 9.79
C SER A 143 0.89 -17.19 8.95
N ALA A 144 0.94 -17.08 7.63
CA ALA A 144 -0.14 -17.47 6.74
C ALA A 144 -0.37 -18.99 6.77
N ILE A 145 0.71 -19.77 6.91
CA ILE A 145 0.64 -21.20 7.11
C ILE A 145 -0.06 -21.51 8.43
N ARG A 146 0.33 -20.84 9.53
CA ARG A 146 -0.27 -21.02 10.86
C ARG A 146 -1.74 -20.63 10.88
N SER A 147 -2.12 -19.47 10.34
CA SER A 147 -3.51 -18.99 10.30
C SER A 147 -4.40 -19.94 9.49
N ARG A 148 -3.93 -20.40 8.34
CA ARG A 148 -4.64 -21.36 7.49
C ARG A 148 -4.85 -22.73 8.16
N TYR A 149 -3.87 -23.19 8.95
CA TYR A 149 -4.02 -24.41 9.72
C TYR A 149 -4.92 -24.21 10.95
N ALA A 150 -4.86 -23.06 11.62
CA ALA A 150 -5.75 -22.73 12.73
C ALA A 150 -7.22 -22.66 12.29
N GLU A 151 -7.51 -22.08 11.12
CA GLU A 151 -8.85 -22.08 10.52
C GLU A 151 -9.32 -23.49 10.15
N LYS A 152 -8.46 -24.31 9.53
CA LYS A 152 -8.79 -25.70 9.20
C LYS A 152 -9.07 -26.55 10.43
N LEU A 153 -8.34 -26.33 11.54
CA LEU A 153 -8.57 -27.02 12.81
C LEU A 153 -9.88 -26.60 13.50
N LYS A 154 -10.44 -25.43 13.18
CA LYS A 154 -11.77 -25.00 13.65
C LYS A 154 -12.92 -25.62 12.85
N ASN A 155 -12.64 -26.23 11.69
CA ASN A 155 -13.68 -26.81 10.83
C ASN A 155 -13.78 -28.34 11.10
N PRO A 156 -14.89 -28.85 11.68
CA PRO A 156 -15.03 -30.27 12.03
C PRO A 156 -14.95 -31.22 10.82
N ARG A 157 -15.27 -30.76 9.62
CA ARG A 157 -15.15 -31.55 8.38
C ARG A 157 -13.69 -31.76 7.97
N GLU A 158 -12.84 -30.77 8.18
CA GLU A 158 -11.40 -30.86 7.88
C GLU A 158 -10.67 -31.71 8.95
N LEU A 159 -11.13 -31.67 10.22
CA LEU A 159 -10.63 -32.57 11.27
C LEU A 159 -10.89 -34.05 10.95
N MET A 160 -12.10 -34.37 10.43
CA MET A 160 -12.41 -35.74 10.00
C MET A 160 -11.54 -36.21 8.82
N ARG A 161 -11.15 -35.31 7.92
CA ARG A 161 -10.20 -35.62 6.82
C ARG A 161 -8.79 -35.89 7.31
N LEU A 162 -8.34 -35.22 8.39
CA LEU A 162 -7.07 -35.49 9.06
C LEU A 162 -7.02 -36.89 9.67
N VAL A 163 -8.10 -37.31 10.33
CA VAL A 163 -8.22 -38.62 10.99
C VAL A 163 -8.40 -39.75 9.95
N SER A 164 -8.96 -39.47 8.78
CA SER A 164 -9.21 -40.47 7.73
C SER A 164 -7.98 -40.81 6.85
N GLY A 165 -6.79 -40.33 7.21
CA GLY A 165 -5.53 -40.69 6.52
C GLY A 165 -5.35 -40.10 5.12
N LYS A 166 -6.24 -39.19 4.67
CA LYS A 166 -6.18 -38.56 3.32
C LYS A 166 -5.27 -37.32 3.25
N VAL A 167 -4.48 -37.07 4.30
CA VAL A 167 -3.54 -35.93 4.39
C VAL A 167 -2.11 -36.44 4.42
N ASP A 168 -1.26 -35.89 3.58
CA ASP A 168 0.17 -36.18 3.57
C ASP A 168 0.85 -35.58 4.80
N LEU A 169 1.01 -36.40 5.83
CA LEU A 169 1.63 -36.04 7.11
C LEU A 169 3.07 -35.54 6.95
N LYS A 170 3.80 -35.95 5.89
CA LYS A 170 5.14 -35.44 5.60
C LYS A 170 5.11 -34.00 5.08
N LYS A 171 4.10 -33.63 4.28
CA LYS A 171 3.88 -32.23 3.87
C LYS A 171 3.45 -31.36 5.06
N LEU A 172 2.61 -31.90 5.93
CA LEU A 172 2.17 -31.22 7.16
C LEU A 172 3.35 -30.96 8.11
N ALA A 173 4.16 -31.98 8.40
CA ALA A 173 5.34 -31.86 9.25
C ALA A 173 6.39 -30.90 8.69
N ARG A 174 6.64 -30.94 7.36
CA ARG A 174 7.54 -29.99 6.68
C ARG A 174 7.02 -28.54 6.76
N GLY A 175 5.71 -28.34 6.60
CA GLY A 175 5.06 -27.04 6.77
C GLY A 175 5.17 -26.50 8.18
N LEU A 176 4.95 -27.34 9.19
CA LEU A 176 5.09 -26.99 10.61
C LEU A 176 6.54 -26.73 11.03
N LEU A 177 7.50 -27.50 10.53
CA LEU A 177 8.94 -27.29 10.76
C LEU A 177 9.44 -25.99 10.11
N ARG A 178 8.94 -25.62 8.92
CA ARG A 178 9.18 -24.30 8.31
C ARG A 178 8.54 -23.18 9.12
N ALA A 179 7.31 -23.35 9.62
CA ALA A 179 6.61 -22.38 10.46
C ALA A 179 7.25 -22.18 11.85
N GLY A 180 8.03 -23.17 12.34
CA GLY A 180 8.78 -23.08 13.60
C GLY A 180 10.17 -22.42 13.47
N ARG A 181 10.67 -22.20 12.26
CA ARG A 181 11.88 -21.40 12.02
C ARG A 181 11.53 -19.91 12.03
N THR A 182 11.41 -19.36 13.22
CA THR A 182 11.34 -17.94 13.46
C THR A 182 12.75 -17.36 13.38
N HIS A 183 13.01 -16.60 12.41
CA HIS A 183 13.81 -15.39 12.19
C HIS A 183 14.09 -15.33 10.69
N SER A 184 13.20 -14.70 9.98
CA SER A 184 13.57 -14.09 8.72
C SER A 184 14.58 -13.00 9.08
N ALA A 185 15.84 -13.14 8.64
CA ALA A 185 16.79 -12.05 8.68
C ALA A 185 16.09 -10.82 8.08
N SER A 186 16.29 -9.63 8.69
CA SER A 186 15.74 -8.40 8.13
C SER A 186 16.19 -8.29 6.68
N SER A 187 15.23 -8.19 5.75
CA SER A 187 15.60 -8.06 4.35
C SER A 187 16.24 -6.70 4.11
N SER A 188 17.19 -6.60 3.16
CA SER A 188 17.82 -5.33 2.79
C SER A 188 16.77 -4.27 2.41
N LEU A 189 15.65 -4.72 1.86
CA LEU A 189 14.50 -3.88 1.53
C LEU A 189 13.82 -3.32 2.79
N ALA A 190 13.51 -4.16 3.78
CA ALA A 190 12.89 -3.72 5.02
C ALA A 190 13.79 -2.75 5.82
N GLU A 191 15.11 -2.98 5.79
CA GLU A 191 16.09 -2.05 6.39
C GLU A 191 16.11 -0.70 5.69
N GLY A 192 16.13 -0.68 4.35
CA GLY A 192 16.04 0.55 3.57
C GLY A 192 14.74 1.31 3.83
N MET A 193 13.61 0.58 3.95
CA MET A 193 12.31 1.18 4.28
C MET A 193 12.30 1.79 5.69
N ARG A 194 12.92 1.13 6.69
CA ARG A 194 13.06 1.68 8.05
C ARG A 194 13.90 2.95 8.05
N ALA A 195 15.03 2.92 7.36
CA ALA A 195 15.91 4.07 7.24
C ALA A 195 15.19 5.27 6.60
N GLY A 196 14.53 5.06 5.45
CA GLY A 196 13.81 6.13 4.77
C GLY A 196 12.61 6.66 5.57
N LEU A 197 11.91 5.80 6.31
CA LEU A 197 10.81 6.24 7.18
C LEU A 197 11.31 6.94 8.45
N ALA A 198 12.52 6.61 8.94
CA ALA A 198 13.14 7.31 10.06
C ALA A 198 13.60 8.73 9.69
N GLU A 199 13.96 8.97 8.42
CA GLU A 199 14.26 10.30 7.89
C GLU A 199 13.02 11.16 7.62
N PHE A 200 11.84 10.54 7.56
CA PHE A 200 10.60 11.26 7.30
C PHE A 200 10.12 12.01 8.54
N ALA A 201 10.03 13.32 8.45
CA ALA A 201 9.67 14.18 9.60
C ALA A 201 8.16 14.38 9.78
N GLY A 202 7.33 13.97 8.82
CA GLY A 202 5.87 14.13 8.86
C GLY A 202 5.17 12.98 9.57
N ASP A 203 3.85 13.12 9.75
CA ASP A 203 3.01 12.06 10.30
C ASP A 203 2.91 10.88 9.31
N ALA A 204 3.06 9.66 9.82
CA ALA A 204 2.88 8.45 9.02
C ALA A 204 1.99 7.44 9.75
N ILE A 205 1.07 6.81 9.03
CA ILE A 205 0.28 5.67 9.51
C ILE A 205 0.52 4.47 8.60
N ILE A 206 0.56 3.27 9.18
CA ILE A 206 0.73 2.00 8.47
C ILE A 206 -0.58 1.21 8.60
N LEU A 207 -1.21 0.92 7.48
CA LEU A 207 -2.50 0.22 7.43
C LEU A 207 -2.28 -1.22 6.96
N LEU A 208 -2.74 -2.19 7.73
CA LEU A 208 -2.56 -3.61 7.43
C LEU A 208 -3.92 -4.31 7.27
N ALA A 209 -4.15 -4.87 6.10
CA ALA A 209 -5.26 -5.78 5.83
C ALA A 209 -4.88 -7.18 6.34
N GLU A 210 -5.51 -7.67 7.40
CA GLU A 210 -5.06 -8.90 8.08
C GLU A 210 -5.23 -10.17 7.24
N GLY A 211 -6.15 -10.18 6.25
CA GLY A 211 -6.32 -11.26 5.28
C GLY A 211 -5.29 -11.25 4.14
N ASP A 212 -4.47 -10.21 4.05
CA ASP A 212 -3.49 -10.04 2.96
C ASP A 212 -2.13 -10.66 3.29
N ARG A 213 -1.60 -11.43 2.33
CA ARG A 213 -0.26 -12.04 2.44
C ARG A 213 0.85 -10.99 2.57
N THR A 214 0.76 -9.89 1.84
CA THR A 214 1.77 -8.82 1.86
C THR A 214 1.87 -8.21 3.26
N ALA A 215 0.71 -7.91 3.87
CA ALA A 215 0.65 -7.40 5.23
C ALA A 215 1.19 -8.40 6.26
N GLN A 216 0.92 -9.70 6.08
CA GLN A 216 1.42 -10.76 6.96
C GLN A 216 2.94 -10.88 6.89
N VAL A 217 3.54 -10.85 5.68
CA VAL A 217 5.00 -10.84 5.49
C VAL A 217 5.63 -9.56 6.05
N PHE A 218 4.97 -8.43 5.87
CA PHE A 218 5.45 -7.15 6.42
C PHE A 218 5.59 -7.24 7.95
N VAL A 219 4.58 -7.75 8.66
CA VAL A 219 4.62 -7.91 10.13
C VAL A 219 5.76 -8.80 10.60
N GLU A 220 6.12 -9.84 9.82
CA GLU A 220 7.25 -10.72 10.16
C GLU A 220 8.62 -10.04 10.05
N ARG A 221 8.70 -8.96 9.28
CA ARG A 221 9.94 -8.22 8.96
C ARG A 221 9.99 -6.82 9.55
N TRP A 222 8.95 -6.42 10.24
CA TRP A 222 8.79 -5.11 10.86
C TRP A 222 8.63 -5.24 12.36
N ASP A 223 8.78 -4.13 13.08
CA ASP A 223 8.44 -4.07 14.49
C ASP A 223 6.92 -4.21 14.66
N ALA A 224 6.50 -5.28 15.33
CA ALA A 224 5.08 -5.58 15.53
C ALA A 224 4.38 -4.57 16.46
N ASP A 225 5.17 -3.89 17.31
CA ASP A 225 4.72 -2.92 18.31
C ASP A 225 4.85 -1.47 17.81
N ASP A 226 5.18 -1.27 16.52
CA ASP A 226 5.22 0.06 15.92
C ASP A 226 3.85 0.75 16.06
N ALA A 227 3.80 1.83 16.85
CA ALA A 227 2.57 2.55 17.19
C ALA A 227 1.83 3.15 15.97
N ARG A 228 2.47 3.20 14.80
CA ARG A 228 1.86 3.66 13.54
C ARG A 228 0.98 2.61 12.89
N ILE A 229 1.06 1.35 13.33
CA ILE A 229 0.33 0.22 12.73
C ILE A 229 -1.13 0.23 13.18
N MET A 230 -2.00 0.21 12.18
CA MET A 230 -3.45 0.02 12.34
C MET A 230 -3.88 -1.19 11.51
N ARG A 231 -4.69 -2.08 12.08
CA ARG A 231 -5.09 -3.33 11.46
C ARG A 231 -6.57 -3.30 11.08
N CYS A 232 -6.88 -3.81 9.87
CA CYS A 232 -8.24 -4.02 9.39
C CYS A 232 -8.54 -5.52 9.39
N PRO A 233 -9.30 -6.04 10.37
CA PRO A 233 -9.62 -7.45 10.46
C PRO A 233 -10.37 -7.95 9.22
N GLY A 234 -9.97 -9.11 8.69
CA GLY A 234 -10.63 -9.76 7.57
C GLY A 234 -10.51 -9.07 6.21
N ALA A 235 -9.86 -7.91 6.13
CA ALA A 235 -9.65 -7.23 4.87
C ALA A 235 -8.63 -7.98 3.99
N ASP A 236 -8.89 -7.99 2.67
CA ASP A 236 -7.96 -8.44 1.65
C ASP A 236 -7.05 -7.31 1.16
N HIS A 237 -6.11 -7.63 0.26
CA HIS A 237 -5.14 -6.70 -0.31
C HIS A 237 -5.75 -5.43 -0.93
N ALA A 238 -6.92 -5.55 -1.54
CA ALA A 238 -7.60 -4.47 -2.25
C ALA A 238 -8.69 -3.79 -1.41
N TYR A 239 -8.89 -4.21 -0.16
CA TYR A 239 -10.01 -3.78 0.68
C TYR A 239 -11.35 -3.93 -0.05
N SER A 240 -11.60 -5.13 -0.61
CA SER A 240 -12.71 -5.36 -1.55
C SER A 240 -14.09 -5.36 -0.91
N SER A 241 -14.22 -5.66 0.39
CA SER A 241 -15.51 -5.55 1.10
C SER A 241 -15.91 -4.09 1.34
N GLU A 242 -17.20 -3.85 1.52
CA GLU A 242 -17.72 -2.50 1.79
C GLU A 242 -17.18 -1.94 3.12
N GLU A 243 -17.13 -2.77 4.15
CA GLU A 243 -16.63 -2.43 5.47
C GLU A 243 -15.14 -2.07 5.42
N ALA A 244 -14.33 -2.88 4.70
CA ALA A 244 -12.90 -2.64 4.56
C ALA A 244 -12.62 -1.35 3.77
N ARG A 245 -13.36 -1.08 2.69
CA ARG A 245 -13.27 0.19 1.95
C ARG A 245 -13.64 1.39 2.81
N ALA A 246 -14.73 1.28 3.58
CA ALA A 246 -15.16 2.35 4.48
C ALA A 246 -14.11 2.62 5.55
N TRP A 247 -13.50 1.57 6.11
CA TRP A 247 -12.43 1.69 7.09
C TRP A 247 -11.19 2.38 6.48
N LEU A 248 -10.70 1.93 5.31
CA LEU A 248 -9.57 2.54 4.61
C LEU A 248 -9.81 4.03 4.36
N ARG A 249 -10.97 4.37 3.79
CA ARG A 249 -11.38 5.75 3.55
C ARG A 249 -11.38 6.58 4.82
N GLN A 250 -11.90 6.02 5.92
CA GLN A 250 -11.94 6.70 7.22
C GLN A 250 -10.54 7.03 7.74
N GLN A 251 -9.57 6.09 7.65
CA GLN A 251 -8.20 6.34 8.09
C GLN A 251 -7.54 7.44 7.25
N ILE A 252 -7.70 7.39 5.92
CA ILE A 252 -7.19 8.44 5.02
C ILE A 252 -7.80 9.80 5.38
N LEU A 253 -9.13 9.90 5.53
CA LEU A 253 -9.81 11.14 5.87
C LEU A 253 -9.40 11.68 7.26
N LYS A 254 -9.14 10.79 8.22
CA LYS A 254 -8.65 11.18 9.54
C LYS A 254 -7.30 11.89 9.44
N LEU A 255 -6.35 11.33 8.69
CA LEU A 255 -5.04 11.95 8.50
C LEU A 255 -5.13 13.25 7.68
N LEU A 256 -5.91 13.27 6.59
CA LEU A 256 -6.13 14.50 5.80
C LEU A 256 -6.67 15.64 6.64
N ARG A 257 -7.61 15.35 7.54
CA ARG A 257 -8.18 16.36 8.47
C ARG A 257 -7.15 16.84 9.49
N ALA A 258 -6.29 15.96 10.00
CA ALA A 258 -5.22 16.30 10.93
C ALA A 258 -4.17 17.22 10.29
N GLN A 259 -3.98 17.10 8.96
CA GLN A 259 -3.03 17.93 8.18
C GLN A 259 -3.63 19.25 7.68
N ARG A 260 -4.89 19.59 8.01
CA ARG A 260 -5.44 20.89 7.63
C ARG A 260 -4.64 22.03 8.28
N VAL A 261 -4.23 22.98 7.46
CA VAL A 261 -3.69 24.26 7.96
C VAL A 261 -4.86 25.00 8.61
N LYS A 262 -4.66 25.47 9.83
CA LYS A 262 -5.66 26.23 10.59
C LYS A 262 -5.75 27.64 10.09
#